data_ef7771974b33694c4dc89fb5400a2eb9
#
_entry.id   ef7771974b33694c4dc89fb5400a2eb9
#
_cell.length_a   1.000
_cell.length_b   1.000
_cell.length_c   1.000
_cell.angle_alpha   90.00
_cell.angle_beta   90.00
_cell.angle_gamma   90.00
#
_symmetry.space_group_name_H-M   'P 1'
#
loop_
_entity.id
_entity.type
_entity.pdbx_description
1 polymer ?
#
loop_
_entity_poly.entity_id
_entity_poly.type
_entity_poly.pdbx_seq_one_letter_code
_entity_poly.pdbx_strand_id
1 'polypeptide(L)'
;MCNALGIITYNDSSVYVEGMQKYRPIAGFSFLGRYRLVDFAISNMSNSGIDDIQIYVNGNPRSLIDHIGTGRHYNINSKHGHLSLVPVYSEGGTSRFTTDISCYAENIHTVMENHNDYVVIAPVNMLYKGNYEELLKQHIESGAEVSVLYQHVDNAKENYIGCDVLQMNKQRGVLSIDQNLGNYKSRYLSLQTYIMSKEIFKTLVEEAQETSSMYWFKDILNDKCVDMDIRGLNYHGHIYVINDLKSYYESNMQFLTEEKMKDIADPEWPVYTRTSDSAPAIYLNGGTATGSLISNGCEISGVVKNSIVGRSCKIGKDALIENCIIMPDVEIADGAHLKNVIVDKHSRIAKKKDLAGLEEQPLYIGRRENV
;
A
#
# COMPACT_ATOMS: atom_id res chain seq x y z
N MET A 1 21.63 11.74 -5.60
CA MET A 1 21.26 10.32 -5.49
C MET A 1 21.25 9.96 -4.02
N CYS A 2 20.17 9.35 -3.57
CA CYS A 2 20.06 8.84 -2.22
C CYS A 2 20.90 7.55 -2.10
N ASN A 3 21.84 7.51 -1.13
CA ASN A 3 22.74 6.35 -0.95
C ASN A 3 22.02 5.23 -0.17
N ALA A 4 20.90 4.76 -0.70
CA ALA A 4 20.10 3.70 -0.07
C ALA A 4 19.53 2.73 -1.10
N LEU A 5 19.44 1.46 -0.69
CA LEU A 5 18.63 0.44 -1.34
C LEU A 5 17.21 0.53 -0.77
N GLY A 6 16.20 0.60 -1.63
CA GLY A 6 14.80 0.55 -1.24
C GLY A 6 14.29 -0.89 -1.14
N ILE A 7 13.62 -1.20 -0.04
CA ILE A 7 12.92 -2.47 0.16
C ILE A 7 11.43 -2.16 0.38
N ILE A 8 10.58 -2.67 -0.49
CA ILE A 8 9.13 -2.63 -0.30
C ILE A 8 8.70 -3.99 0.22
N THR A 9 8.20 -4.00 1.46
CA THR A 9 7.84 -5.22 2.14
C THR A 9 6.33 -5.49 2.14
N TYR A 10 5.96 -6.73 2.33
CA TYR A 10 4.59 -7.16 2.60
C TYR A 10 4.35 -7.30 4.10
N ASN A 11 3.10 -7.37 4.49
CA ASN A 11 2.68 -7.38 5.88
C ASN A 11 2.44 -8.80 6.40
N ASP A 12 2.44 -8.92 7.71
CA ASP A 12 2.06 -10.11 8.44
C ASP A 12 0.56 -10.43 8.30
N SER A 13 0.12 -11.50 8.93
CA SER A 13 -1.27 -11.96 8.89
C SER A 13 -2.28 -11.03 9.57
N SER A 14 -1.82 -9.97 10.27
CA SER A 14 -2.71 -8.97 10.88
C SER A 14 -3.35 -8.08 9.81
N VAL A 15 -2.74 -7.98 8.64
CA VAL A 15 -3.26 -7.25 7.48
C VAL A 15 -3.95 -8.22 6.54
N TYR A 16 -5.27 -8.27 6.59
CA TYR A 16 -6.06 -9.13 5.73
C TYR A 16 -7.30 -8.44 5.17
N VAL A 17 -7.31 -8.23 3.87
CA VAL A 17 -8.46 -7.66 3.15
C VAL A 17 -9.28 -8.80 2.54
N GLU A 18 -10.38 -9.12 3.20
CA GLU A 18 -11.24 -10.25 2.86
C GLU A 18 -11.67 -10.25 1.40
N GLY A 19 -11.63 -11.42 0.76
CA GLY A 19 -12.00 -11.61 -0.64
C GLY A 19 -10.91 -11.15 -1.62
N MET A 20 -10.32 -9.98 -1.43
CA MET A 20 -9.38 -9.39 -2.38
C MET A 20 -8.03 -10.12 -2.43
N GLN A 21 -7.47 -10.49 -1.26
CA GLN A 21 -6.18 -11.18 -1.18
C GLN A 21 -6.20 -12.62 -1.73
N LYS A 22 -7.38 -13.20 -1.88
CA LYS A 22 -7.54 -14.51 -2.55
C LYS A 22 -6.97 -14.53 -3.97
N TYR A 23 -6.96 -13.39 -4.66
CA TYR A 23 -6.61 -13.32 -6.08
C TYR A 23 -5.29 -12.61 -6.36
N ARG A 24 -4.79 -11.81 -5.42
CA ARG A 24 -3.60 -10.99 -5.62
C ARG A 24 -3.02 -10.52 -4.29
N PRO A 25 -1.70 -10.25 -4.20
CA PRO A 25 -1.11 -9.63 -3.03
C PRO A 25 -1.66 -8.22 -2.83
N ILE A 26 -1.58 -7.70 -1.59
CA ILE A 26 -2.07 -6.36 -1.25
C ILE A 26 -1.43 -5.26 -2.11
N ALA A 27 -0.14 -5.41 -2.43
CA ALA A 27 0.60 -4.53 -3.34
C ALA A 27 -0.09 -4.33 -4.70
N GLY A 28 -0.82 -5.35 -5.17
CA GLY A 28 -1.55 -5.35 -6.44
C GLY A 28 -2.98 -4.82 -6.37
N PHE A 29 -3.44 -4.31 -5.21
CA PHE A 29 -4.80 -3.78 -5.09
C PHE A 29 -4.97 -2.51 -5.91
N SER A 30 -6.11 -2.42 -6.59
CA SER A 30 -6.48 -1.22 -7.33
C SER A 30 -6.81 -0.10 -6.37
N PHE A 31 -6.32 1.11 -6.60
CA PHE A 31 -6.57 2.28 -5.80
C PHE A 31 -6.94 3.47 -6.69
N LEU A 32 -7.99 4.19 -6.32
CA LEU A 32 -8.53 5.33 -7.09
C LEU A 32 -8.80 5.00 -8.58
N GLY A 33 -9.21 3.76 -8.87
CA GLY A 33 -9.53 3.29 -10.22
C GLY A 33 -8.34 3.17 -11.19
N ARG A 34 -7.20 3.78 -10.88
CA ARG A 34 -6.05 3.92 -11.76
C ARG A 34 -4.76 3.31 -11.21
N TYR A 35 -4.48 3.54 -9.92
CA TYR A 35 -3.24 3.15 -9.27
C TYR A 35 -3.29 1.72 -8.71
N ARG A 36 -2.12 1.24 -8.26
CA ARG A 36 -1.94 0.11 -7.36
C ARG A 36 -1.30 0.60 -6.06
N LEU A 37 -1.48 -0.10 -4.96
CA LEU A 37 -0.86 0.32 -3.70
C LEU A 37 0.66 0.40 -3.79
N VAL A 38 1.28 -0.51 -4.52
CA VAL A 38 2.74 -0.51 -4.74
C VAL A 38 3.25 0.75 -5.46
N ASP A 39 2.42 1.40 -6.28
CA ASP A 39 2.80 2.61 -7.02
C ASP A 39 3.23 3.75 -6.10
N PHE A 40 2.58 3.87 -4.94
CA PHE A 40 2.89 4.89 -3.94
C PHE A 40 4.27 4.67 -3.30
N ALA A 41 4.56 3.43 -2.88
CA ALA A 41 5.84 3.11 -2.29
C ALA A 41 7.00 3.27 -3.30
N ILE A 42 6.83 2.78 -4.54
CA ILE A 42 7.84 2.94 -5.60
C ILE A 42 8.03 4.43 -5.93
N SER A 43 6.93 5.20 -6.03
CA SER A 43 7.00 6.63 -6.36
C SER A 43 7.73 7.43 -5.28
N ASN A 44 7.49 7.14 -4.01
CA ASN A 44 8.24 7.77 -2.92
C ASN A 44 9.74 7.47 -3.01
N MET A 45 10.12 6.22 -3.29
CA MET A 45 11.52 5.84 -3.46
C MET A 45 12.15 6.55 -4.66
N SER A 46 11.52 6.49 -5.82
CA SER A 46 11.99 7.14 -7.03
C SER A 46 12.12 8.67 -6.88
N ASN A 47 11.10 9.33 -6.32
CA ASN A 47 11.13 10.78 -6.06
C ASN A 47 12.20 11.17 -5.04
N SER A 48 12.59 10.25 -4.14
CA SER A 48 13.69 10.43 -3.18
C SER A 48 15.07 10.12 -3.78
N GLY A 49 15.16 9.77 -5.06
CA GLY A 49 16.42 9.41 -5.73
C GLY A 49 16.96 8.03 -5.33
N ILE A 50 16.11 7.13 -4.85
CA ILE A 50 16.42 5.71 -4.65
C ILE A 50 16.09 4.99 -5.95
N ASP A 51 17.10 4.55 -6.67
CA ASP A 51 16.96 3.91 -7.98
C ASP A 51 17.00 2.38 -7.91
N ASP A 52 17.64 1.80 -6.90
CA ASP A 52 17.65 0.36 -6.64
C ASP A 52 16.52 0.00 -5.66
N ILE A 53 15.54 -0.77 -6.12
CA ILE A 53 14.35 -1.10 -5.35
C ILE A 53 14.05 -2.59 -5.46
N GLN A 54 13.91 -3.26 -4.31
CA GLN A 54 13.45 -4.64 -4.20
C GLN A 54 12.02 -4.68 -3.66
N ILE A 55 11.11 -5.34 -4.37
CA ILE A 55 9.72 -5.49 -3.96
C ILE A 55 9.47 -6.94 -3.57
N TYR A 56 9.30 -7.18 -2.29
CA TYR A 56 8.99 -8.52 -1.77
C TYR A 56 7.49 -8.77 -1.83
N VAL A 57 7.12 -9.92 -2.35
CA VAL A 57 5.71 -10.25 -2.63
C VAL A 57 5.35 -11.64 -2.14
N ASN A 58 4.44 -11.70 -1.18
CA ASN A 58 3.84 -12.94 -0.75
C ASN A 58 2.54 -13.23 -1.54
N GLY A 59 2.41 -14.46 -2.03
CA GLY A 59 1.27 -14.90 -2.85
C GLY A 59 1.50 -14.78 -4.36
N ASN A 60 0.43 -14.74 -5.15
CA ASN A 60 0.50 -14.77 -6.61
C ASN A 60 0.97 -13.43 -7.21
N PRO A 61 2.22 -13.31 -7.69
CA PRO A 61 2.80 -12.06 -8.16
C PRO A 61 2.33 -11.65 -9.57
N ARG A 62 1.61 -12.51 -10.31
CA ARG A 62 1.29 -12.31 -11.72
C ARG A 62 0.72 -10.93 -12.03
N SER A 63 -0.25 -10.48 -11.23
CA SER A 63 -0.88 -9.17 -11.45
C SER A 63 0.07 -8.00 -11.22
N LEU A 64 1.07 -8.15 -10.34
CA LEU A 64 2.11 -7.16 -10.10
C LEU A 64 3.14 -7.16 -11.23
N ILE A 65 3.59 -8.33 -11.67
CA ILE A 65 4.50 -8.47 -12.82
C ILE A 65 3.92 -7.76 -14.04
N ASP A 66 2.63 -8.03 -14.34
CA ASP A 66 1.93 -7.39 -15.46
C ASP A 66 1.83 -5.87 -15.29
N HIS A 67 1.69 -5.36 -14.07
CA HIS A 67 1.55 -3.94 -13.79
C HIS A 67 2.89 -3.19 -13.79
N ILE A 68 3.87 -3.71 -13.08
CA ILE A 68 5.21 -3.12 -12.95
C ILE A 68 5.95 -3.18 -14.31
N GLY A 69 5.79 -4.29 -15.04
CA GLY A 69 6.43 -4.50 -16.33
C GLY A 69 7.95 -4.31 -16.24
N THR A 70 8.49 -3.38 -17.02
CA THR A 70 9.93 -3.03 -17.00
C THR A 70 10.28 -1.90 -16.04
N GLY A 71 9.32 -1.36 -15.27
CA GLY A 71 9.53 -0.27 -14.33
C GLY A 71 9.76 1.12 -14.94
N ARG A 72 9.80 1.24 -16.28
CA ARG A 72 10.14 2.51 -16.97
C ARG A 72 9.24 3.69 -16.63
N HIS A 73 8.00 3.43 -16.26
CA HIS A 73 7.03 4.48 -15.94
C HIS A 73 7.20 5.06 -14.52
N TYR A 74 8.06 4.49 -13.69
CA TYR A 74 8.36 5.00 -12.36
C TYR A 74 9.51 6.00 -12.29
N ASN A 75 10.00 6.46 -13.45
CA ASN A 75 11.09 7.44 -13.53
C ASN A 75 12.41 6.98 -12.86
N ILE A 76 12.63 5.67 -12.77
CA ILE A 76 13.86 5.08 -12.24
C ILE A 76 14.97 5.19 -13.31
N ASN A 77 16.15 5.61 -12.89
CA ASN A 77 17.30 5.73 -13.79
C ASN A 77 17.82 4.35 -14.19
N SER A 78 17.39 3.86 -15.35
CA SER A 78 17.74 2.51 -15.85
C SER A 78 19.22 2.27 -16.15
N LYS A 79 20.07 3.29 -16.06
CA LYS A 79 21.53 3.13 -16.24
C LYS A 79 22.23 2.68 -14.96
N HIS A 80 21.66 3.01 -13.81
CA HIS A 80 22.25 2.78 -12.50
C HIS A 80 21.31 2.06 -11.54
N GLY A 81 19.99 2.14 -11.80
CA GLY A 81 18.96 1.62 -10.92
C GLY A 81 18.30 0.35 -11.47
N HIS A 82 17.79 -0.44 -10.55
CA HIS A 82 17.11 -1.68 -10.84
C HIS A 82 15.83 -1.85 -9.99
N LEU A 83 14.72 -2.16 -10.63
CA LEU A 83 13.46 -2.50 -9.95
C LEU A 83 13.26 -4.02 -10.02
N SER A 84 13.47 -4.69 -8.90
CA SER A 84 13.36 -6.15 -8.77
C SER A 84 12.09 -6.55 -8.05
N LEU A 85 11.37 -7.51 -8.60
CA LEU A 85 10.26 -8.16 -7.91
C LEU A 85 10.76 -9.50 -7.37
N VAL A 86 10.73 -9.64 -6.05
CA VAL A 86 11.21 -10.83 -5.33
C VAL A 86 9.98 -11.61 -4.82
N PRO A 87 9.52 -12.62 -5.56
CA PRO A 87 8.44 -13.47 -5.09
C PRO A 87 8.94 -14.36 -3.97
N VAL A 88 8.12 -14.47 -2.93
CA VAL A 88 8.39 -15.34 -1.79
C VAL A 88 8.03 -16.78 -2.16
N TYR A 89 9.00 -17.66 -2.14
CA TYR A 89 8.80 -19.09 -2.36
C TYR A 89 8.78 -19.81 -1.02
N SER A 90 7.67 -20.47 -0.66
CA SER A 90 7.67 -21.42 0.43
C SER A 90 8.05 -22.80 -0.09
N GLU A 91 9.18 -23.34 0.32
CA GLU A 91 9.47 -24.75 0.14
C GLU A 91 8.39 -25.58 0.87
N GLY A 92 7.63 -26.37 0.12
CA GLY A 92 6.58 -27.23 0.66
C GLY A 92 5.13 -26.72 0.56
N GLY A 93 4.85 -25.60 -0.13
CA GLY A 93 3.49 -25.22 -0.53
C GLY A 93 2.61 -24.60 0.56
N THR A 94 3.14 -24.30 1.75
CA THR A 94 2.42 -23.62 2.83
C THR A 94 2.92 -22.19 3.03
N SER A 95 2.39 -21.25 2.23
CA SER A 95 2.69 -19.80 2.34
C SER A 95 2.28 -19.16 3.69
N ARG A 96 1.71 -19.92 4.62
CA ARG A 96 1.19 -19.42 5.89
C ARG A 96 2.24 -19.01 6.93
N PHE A 97 3.49 -19.42 6.73
CA PHE A 97 4.56 -19.22 7.71
C PHE A 97 5.79 -18.51 7.14
N THR A 98 5.65 -17.81 6.02
CA THR A 98 6.76 -17.09 5.43
C THR A 98 6.79 -15.68 5.98
N THR A 99 7.79 -15.37 6.79
CA THR A 99 8.01 -14.03 7.34
C THR A 99 8.88 -13.19 6.40
N ASP A 100 8.89 -11.88 6.59
CA ASP A 100 9.78 -10.99 5.85
C ASP A 100 11.26 -11.31 6.13
N ILE A 101 11.60 -11.67 7.38
CA ILE A 101 12.95 -12.12 7.75
C ILE A 101 13.43 -13.30 6.91
N SER A 102 12.61 -14.33 6.71
CA SER A 102 13.01 -15.48 5.89
C SER A 102 13.33 -15.05 4.45
N CYS A 103 12.54 -14.11 3.91
CA CYS A 103 12.75 -13.59 2.56
C CYS A 103 13.99 -12.70 2.46
N TYR A 104 14.24 -11.86 3.46
CA TYR A 104 15.46 -11.05 3.52
C TYR A 104 16.71 -11.90 3.60
N ALA A 105 16.68 -12.95 4.40
CA ALA A 105 17.79 -13.87 4.55
C ALA A 105 18.13 -14.63 3.26
N GLU A 106 17.12 -15.15 2.57
CA GLU A 106 17.33 -15.81 1.27
C GLU A 106 17.96 -14.87 0.23
N ASN A 107 17.71 -13.56 0.34
CA ASN A 107 18.17 -12.55 -0.61
C ASN A 107 19.26 -11.63 -0.04
N ILE A 108 19.81 -11.94 1.13
CA ILE A 108 20.77 -11.06 1.83
C ILE A 108 22.01 -10.74 0.97
N HIS A 109 22.47 -11.69 0.15
CA HIS A 109 23.59 -11.49 -0.75
C HIS A 109 23.33 -10.34 -1.74
N THR A 110 22.12 -10.23 -2.29
CA THR A 110 21.80 -9.14 -3.24
C THR A 110 21.78 -7.76 -2.56
N VAL A 111 21.44 -7.72 -1.27
CA VAL A 111 21.49 -6.50 -0.46
C VAL A 111 22.95 -6.11 -0.20
N MET A 112 23.78 -7.08 0.19
CA MET A 112 25.19 -6.83 0.52
C MET A 112 26.06 -6.49 -0.68
N GLU A 113 25.77 -7.05 -1.86
CA GLU A 113 26.45 -6.74 -3.12
C GLU A 113 26.03 -5.39 -3.71
N ASN A 114 24.94 -4.80 -3.23
CA ASN A 114 24.49 -3.48 -3.67
C ASN A 114 25.51 -2.41 -3.29
N HIS A 115 25.69 -1.42 -4.15
CA HIS A 115 26.68 -0.35 -3.96
C HIS A 115 26.28 0.69 -2.91
N ASN A 116 24.97 0.76 -2.55
CA ASN A 116 24.49 1.68 -1.53
C ASN A 116 24.82 1.19 -0.12
N ASP A 117 25.06 2.13 0.80
CA ASP A 117 25.47 1.82 2.18
C ASP A 117 24.29 1.65 3.15
N TYR A 118 23.12 2.19 2.79
CA TYR A 118 21.92 2.17 3.63
C TYR A 118 20.80 1.36 3.01
N VAL A 119 19.86 0.96 3.86
CA VAL A 119 18.62 0.30 3.48
C VAL A 119 17.45 1.13 4.00
N VAL A 120 16.45 1.34 3.15
CA VAL A 120 15.15 1.93 3.50
C VAL A 120 14.08 0.88 3.26
N ILE A 121 13.44 0.43 4.32
CA ILE A 121 12.31 -0.50 4.25
C ILE A 121 11.02 0.30 4.35
N ALA A 122 10.05 0.06 3.46
CA ALA A 122 8.74 0.69 3.50
C ALA A 122 7.61 -0.33 3.26
N PRO A 123 6.48 -0.22 3.98
CA PRO A 123 5.35 -1.10 3.80
C PRO A 123 4.53 -0.72 2.57
N VAL A 124 3.78 -1.67 2.04
CA VAL A 124 2.93 -1.45 0.87
C VAL A 124 1.49 -1.04 1.21
N ASN A 125 1.05 -1.32 2.44
CA ASN A 125 -0.32 -1.06 2.88
C ASN A 125 -0.52 0.30 3.57
N MET A 126 0.54 1.07 3.77
CA MET A 126 0.49 2.42 4.31
C MET A 126 0.84 3.43 3.24
N LEU A 127 -0.11 4.29 2.89
CA LEU A 127 0.06 5.31 1.86
C LEU A 127 0.33 6.65 2.54
N TYR A 128 1.46 7.25 2.22
CA TYR A 128 1.88 8.57 2.69
C TYR A 128 2.91 9.15 1.71
N LYS A 129 3.18 10.45 1.79
CA LYS A 129 4.19 11.12 0.99
C LYS A 129 5.52 11.11 1.76
N GLY A 130 6.43 10.21 1.41
CA GLY A 130 7.71 10.02 2.11
C GLY A 130 8.92 10.50 1.31
N ASN A 131 9.63 11.52 1.82
CA ASN A 131 10.92 11.94 1.29
C ASN A 131 12.05 11.19 2.01
N TYR A 132 12.45 10.05 1.45
CA TYR A 132 13.47 9.19 2.07
C TYR A 132 14.87 9.77 2.00
N GLU A 133 15.18 10.67 1.06
CA GLU A 133 16.48 11.36 1.04
C GLU A 133 16.63 12.24 2.29
N GLU A 134 15.59 12.98 2.64
CA GLU A 134 15.59 13.82 3.85
C GLU A 134 15.61 12.98 5.13
N LEU A 135 14.82 11.91 5.16
CA LEU A 135 14.78 10.99 6.32
C LEU A 135 16.14 10.30 6.52
N LEU A 136 16.83 9.91 5.43
CA LEU A 136 18.18 9.35 5.51
C LEU A 136 19.19 10.36 6.05
N LYS A 137 19.12 11.64 5.66
CA LYS A 137 19.95 12.71 6.23
C LYS A 137 19.72 12.84 7.73
N GLN A 138 18.45 12.87 8.17
CA GLN A 138 18.12 12.93 9.59
C GLN A 138 18.61 11.70 10.37
N HIS A 139 18.54 10.50 9.77
CA HIS A 139 19.09 9.28 10.35
C HIS A 139 20.59 9.40 10.56
N ILE A 140 21.34 9.79 9.55
CA ILE A 140 22.81 9.95 9.62
C ILE A 140 23.18 11.02 10.66
N GLU A 141 22.52 12.16 10.67
CA GLU A 141 22.75 13.25 11.63
C GLU A 141 22.44 12.84 13.08
N SER A 142 21.44 11.97 13.26
CA SER A 142 21.08 11.47 14.60
C SER A 142 22.13 10.54 15.19
N GLY A 143 22.92 9.85 14.36
CA GLY A 143 23.86 8.82 14.76
C GLY A 143 23.19 7.54 15.29
N ALA A 144 21.88 7.41 15.14
CA ALA A 144 21.16 6.20 15.54
C ALA A 144 21.55 4.99 14.69
N GLU A 145 21.48 3.79 15.25
CA GLU A 145 21.70 2.54 14.53
C GLU A 145 20.51 2.21 13.62
N VAL A 146 19.29 2.43 14.12
CA VAL A 146 18.04 2.27 13.36
C VAL A 146 17.13 3.47 13.58
N SER A 147 16.54 3.99 12.52
CA SER A 147 15.46 4.99 12.61
C SER A 147 14.14 4.39 12.18
N VAL A 148 13.07 4.69 12.94
CA VAL A 148 11.71 4.25 12.68
C VAL A 148 10.82 5.46 12.44
N LEU A 149 10.16 5.51 11.29
CA LEU A 149 9.22 6.58 10.98
C LEU A 149 7.91 6.39 11.77
N TYR A 150 7.44 7.44 12.43
CA TYR A 150 6.20 7.40 13.19
C TYR A 150 5.37 8.67 13.02
N GLN A 151 4.08 8.57 13.30
CA GLN A 151 3.21 9.74 13.45
C GLN A 151 2.47 9.70 14.79
N HIS A 152 2.38 10.85 15.46
CA HIS A 152 1.50 11.02 16.61
C HIS A 152 0.04 11.13 16.14
N VAL A 153 -0.83 10.25 16.65
CA VAL A 153 -2.25 10.22 16.33
C VAL A 153 -3.10 10.33 17.60
N ASP A 154 -4.22 11.07 17.53
CA ASP A 154 -5.12 11.32 18.66
C ASP A 154 -6.46 10.57 18.57
N ASN A 155 -6.59 9.67 17.61
CA ASN A 155 -7.79 8.89 17.33
C ASN A 155 -7.52 7.36 17.32
N ALA A 156 -6.43 6.93 17.96
CA ALA A 156 -5.99 5.52 17.96
C ALA A 156 -6.95 4.56 18.68
N LYS A 157 -7.91 5.09 19.45
CA LYS A 157 -8.93 4.27 20.11
C LYS A 157 -9.93 3.65 19.14
N GLU A 158 -10.22 4.35 18.07
CA GLU A 158 -11.23 3.95 17.07
C GLU A 158 -10.60 3.59 15.72
N ASN A 159 -9.41 4.14 15.46
CA ASN A 159 -8.69 3.94 14.21
C ASN A 159 -7.34 3.24 14.44
N TYR A 160 -6.77 2.70 13.37
CA TYR A 160 -5.46 2.04 13.39
C TYR A 160 -5.39 0.84 14.34
N ILE A 161 -6.51 0.17 14.60
CA ILE A 161 -6.55 -1.05 15.40
C ILE A 161 -5.74 -2.13 14.71
N GLY A 162 -4.90 -2.83 15.48
CA GLY A 162 -4.01 -3.85 14.95
C GLY A 162 -2.69 -3.32 14.36
N CYS A 163 -2.56 -1.99 14.16
CA CYS A 163 -1.31 -1.39 13.70
C CYS A 163 -0.26 -1.35 14.81
N ASP A 164 1.01 -1.33 14.42
CA ASP A 164 2.12 -1.18 15.34
C ASP A 164 2.21 0.25 15.89
N VAL A 165 2.50 0.37 17.18
CA VAL A 165 2.68 1.65 17.89
C VAL A 165 3.96 1.62 18.68
N LEU A 166 4.65 2.76 18.76
CA LEU A 166 5.91 2.90 19.46
C LEU A 166 5.67 3.41 20.89
N GLN A 167 6.38 2.83 21.85
CA GLN A 167 6.63 3.46 23.14
C GLN A 167 7.99 4.16 23.04
N MET A 168 8.03 5.42 23.38
CA MET A 168 9.26 6.21 23.24
C MET A 168 9.56 7.01 24.52
N ASN A 169 10.85 7.22 24.76
CA ASN A 169 11.34 8.15 25.77
C ASN A 169 11.27 9.61 25.27
N LYS A 170 11.62 10.56 26.13
CA LYS A 170 11.60 12.01 25.80
C LYS A 170 12.61 12.40 24.70
N GLN A 171 13.65 11.60 24.47
CA GLN A 171 14.67 11.82 23.44
C GLN A 171 14.35 11.07 22.14
N ARG A 172 13.12 10.55 22.00
CA ARG A 172 12.64 9.76 20.85
C ARG A 172 13.31 8.39 20.68
N GLY A 173 14.02 7.90 21.71
CA GLY A 173 14.48 6.51 21.73
C GLY A 173 13.29 5.57 21.85
N VAL A 174 13.21 4.57 20.99
CA VAL A 174 12.15 3.56 20.99
C VAL A 174 12.43 2.55 22.11
N LEU A 175 11.45 2.35 22.98
CA LEU A 175 11.53 1.44 24.13
C LEU A 175 10.84 0.10 23.86
N SER A 176 9.76 0.13 23.09
CA SER A 176 9.06 -1.07 22.60
C SER A 176 8.22 -0.77 21.37
N ILE A 177 7.90 -1.81 20.62
CA ILE A 177 6.97 -1.80 19.49
C ILE A 177 5.78 -2.69 19.88
N ASP A 178 4.64 -2.07 20.17
CA ASP A 178 3.45 -2.75 20.61
C ASP A 178 2.36 -2.73 19.53
N GLN A 179 1.30 -3.50 19.71
CA GLN A 179 0.12 -3.45 18.85
C GLN A 179 -0.94 -2.50 19.43
N ASN A 180 -1.58 -1.69 18.60
CA ASN A 180 -2.71 -0.87 18.99
C ASN A 180 -3.97 -1.72 19.20
N LEU A 181 -4.37 -1.89 20.45
CA LEU A 181 -5.58 -2.63 20.85
C LEU A 181 -6.79 -1.70 21.09
N GLY A 182 -6.71 -0.41 20.73
CA GLY A 182 -7.79 0.57 20.96
C GLY A 182 -7.95 1.03 22.41
N ASN A 183 -6.98 0.76 23.28
CA ASN A 183 -7.07 1.11 24.71
C ASN A 183 -6.83 2.59 25.00
N TYR A 184 -6.11 3.28 24.11
CA TYR A 184 -5.70 4.67 24.32
C TYR A 184 -6.04 5.53 23.11
N LYS A 185 -6.44 6.79 23.38
CA LYS A 185 -6.80 7.76 22.34
C LYS A 185 -5.57 8.25 21.57
N SER A 186 -4.49 8.54 22.29
CA SER A 186 -3.26 9.09 21.70
C SER A 186 -2.16 8.05 21.68
N ARG A 187 -1.51 7.88 20.52
CA ARG A 187 -0.43 6.92 20.29
C ARG A 187 0.58 7.44 19.26
N TYR A 188 1.77 6.87 19.28
CA TYR A 188 2.78 7.02 18.25
C TYR A 188 2.66 5.85 17.26
N LEU A 189 1.91 6.07 16.18
CA LEU A 189 1.71 5.06 15.13
C LEU A 189 3.02 4.83 14.37
N SER A 190 3.51 3.59 14.34
CA SER A 190 4.62 3.20 13.49
C SER A 190 4.17 3.17 12.04
N LEU A 191 4.96 3.82 11.16
CA LEU A 191 4.73 3.74 9.72
C LEU A 191 5.44 2.53 9.08
N GLN A 192 5.96 1.63 9.91
CA GLN A 192 6.69 0.42 9.47
C GLN A 192 7.78 0.74 8.43
N THR A 193 8.33 1.95 8.53
CA THR A 193 9.41 2.43 7.67
C THR A 193 10.66 2.54 8.49
N TYR A 194 11.69 1.82 8.07
CA TYR A 194 12.94 1.64 8.81
C TYR A 194 14.10 2.09 7.95
N ILE A 195 15.07 2.80 8.57
CA ILE A 195 16.30 3.27 7.92
C ILE A 195 17.48 2.82 8.76
N MET A 196 18.45 2.17 8.14
CA MET A 196 19.67 1.67 8.80
C MET A 196 20.78 1.42 7.77
N SER A 197 22.02 1.18 8.24
CA SER A 197 23.07 0.68 7.36
C SER A 197 22.79 -0.76 6.93
N LYS A 198 23.31 -1.16 5.76
CA LYS A 198 23.13 -2.55 5.28
C LYS A 198 23.83 -3.59 6.20
N GLU A 199 24.87 -3.19 6.92
CA GLU A 199 25.55 -4.06 7.89
C GLU A 199 24.63 -4.34 9.09
N ILE A 200 23.97 -3.31 9.64
CA ILE A 200 22.98 -3.47 10.72
C ILE A 200 21.79 -4.31 10.23
N PHE A 201 21.30 -4.05 9.02
CA PHE A 201 20.24 -4.84 8.43
C PHE A 201 20.60 -6.33 8.37
N LYS A 202 21.82 -6.65 7.85
CA LYS A 202 22.31 -8.03 7.79
C LYS A 202 22.36 -8.68 9.19
N THR A 203 22.97 -7.99 10.16
CA THR A 203 23.08 -8.50 11.54
C THR A 203 21.70 -8.81 12.13
N LEU A 204 20.74 -7.91 11.99
CA LEU A 204 19.38 -8.10 12.49
C LEU A 204 18.67 -9.28 11.82
N VAL A 205 18.84 -9.45 10.51
CA VAL A 205 18.26 -10.59 9.78
C VAL A 205 18.86 -11.92 10.22
N GLU A 206 20.19 -12.00 10.37
CA GLU A 206 20.88 -13.20 10.81
C GLU A 206 20.48 -13.59 12.24
N GLU A 207 20.48 -12.63 13.18
CA GLU A 207 20.06 -12.86 14.56
C GLU A 207 18.58 -13.27 14.68
N ALA A 208 17.71 -12.65 13.88
CA ALA A 208 16.30 -13.02 13.86
C ALA A 208 16.09 -14.48 13.41
N GLN A 209 16.82 -14.93 12.39
CA GLN A 209 16.77 -16.31 11.92
C GLN A 209 17.25 -17.31 12.97
N GLU A 210 18.32 -16.97 13.71
CA GLU A 210 18.84 -17.81 14.80
C GLU A 210 17.85 -17.90 15.97
N THR A 211 17.07 -16.82 16.19
CA THR A 211 16.12 -16.75 17.30
C THR A 211 14.83 -17.51 17.01
N SER A 212 14.18 -17.27 15.87
CA SER A 212 12.93 -17.92 15.50
C SER A 212 12.60 -17.78 14.00
N SER A 213 12.17 -18.87 13.39
CA SER A 213 11.64 -18.88 12.02
C SER A 213 10.30 -18.13 11.86
N MET A 214 9.68 -17.72 12.97
CA MET A 214 8.41 -16.97 12.98
C MET A 214 8.59 -15.48 13.19
N TYR A 215 9.82 -14.99 13.34
CA TYR A 215 10.09 -13.57 13.53
C TYR A 215 9.82 -12.77 12.27
N TRP A 216 9.20 -11.61 12.49
CA TRP A 216 9.12 -10.51 11.55
C TRP A 216 10.19 -9.47 11.90
N PHE A 217 10.52 -8.62 10.95
CA PHE A 217 11.52 -7.58 11.17
C PHE A 217 11.19 -6.66 12.36
N LYS A 218 9.92 -6.39 12.61
CA LYS A 218 9.45 -5.63 13.79
C LYS A 218 9.73 -6.35 15.11
N ASP A 219 9.70 -7.70 15.12
CA ASP A 219 9.88 -8.48 16.35
C ASP A 219 11.33 -8.43 16.81
N ILE A 220 12.29 -8.61 15.88
CA ILE A 220 13.72 -8.46 16.23
C ILE A 220 14.04 -7.01 16.63
N LEU A 221 13.45 -6.00 15.98
CA LEU A 221 13.62 -4.62 16.40
C LEU A 221 13.07 -4.38 17.81
N ASN A 222 11.92 -4.95 18.15
CA ASN A 222 11.35 -4.85 19.49
C ASN A 222 12.28 -5.45 20.56
N ASP A 223 12.85 -6.61 20.29
CA ASP A 223 13.80 -7.26 21.21
C ASP A 223 15.08 -6.44 21.38
N LYS A 224 15.50 -5.73 20.33
CA LYS A 224 16.73 -4.91 20.33
C LYS A 224 16.53 -3.49 20.88
N CYS A 225 15.33 -3.07 21.24
CA CYS A 225 15.08 -1.71 21.75
C CYS A 225 15.86 -1.37 23.04
N VAL A 226 16.33 -2.38 23.78
CA VAL A 226 17.13 -2.18 25.01
C VAL A 226 18.62 -2.03 24.72
N ASP A 227 19.12 -2.74 23.68
CA ASP A 227 20.55 -2.87 23.42
C ASP A 227 21.05 -1.97 22.29
N MET A 228 20.15 -1.54 21.41
CA MET A 228 20.47 -0.71 20.23
C MET A 228 19.88 0.70 20.34
N ASP A 229 20.54 1.66 19.74
CA ASP A 229 20.01 3.02 19.59
C ASP A 229 18.99 3.10 18.46
N ILE A 230 17.73 2.79 18.79
CA ILE A 230 16.61 2.88 17.86
C ILE A 230 15.86 4.18 18.11
N ARG A 231 15.76 5.06 17.11
CA ARG A 231 15.10 6.39 17.26
C ARG A 231 13.92 6.58 16.35
N GLY A 232 12.89 7.25 16.89
CA GLY A 232 11.71 7.66 16.12
C GLY A 232 11.97 8.93 15.30
N LEU A 233 11.68 8.89 14.01
CA LEU A 233 11.57 10.06 13.14
C LEU A 233 10.11 10.45 12.99
N ASN A 234 9.78 11.69 13.32
CA ASN A 234 8.41 12.16 13.32
C ASN A 234 7.96 12.55 11.92
N TYR A 235 6.87 11.95 11.45
CA TYR A 235 6.22 12.28 10.19
C TYR A 235 5.08 13.27 10.39
N HIS A 236 5.00 14.26 9.50
CA HIS A 236 3.94 15.27 9.50
C HIS A 236 3.24 15.26 8.14
N GLY A 237 2.16 14.53 8.01
CA GLY A 237 1.41 14.45 6.76
C GLY A 237 0.19 13.54 6.90
N HIS A 238 -0.52 13.34 5.82
CA HIS A 238 -1.65 12.41 5.79
C HIS A 238 -1.15 10.98 5.64
N ILE A 239 -1.77 10.06 6.36
CA ILE A 239 -1.51 8.62 6.29
C ILE A 239 -2.83 7.91 6.02
N TYR A 240 -2.80 6.97 5.07
CA TYR A 240 -3.90 6.07 4.77
C TYR A 240 -3.43 4.65 5.00
N VAL A 241 -4.05 3.96 5.95
CA VAL A 241 -3.66 2.60 6.34
C VAL A 241 -4.71 1.62 5.85
N ILE A 242 -4.28 0.58 5.14
CA ILE A 242 -5.15 -0.43 4.55
C ILE A 242 -4.85 -1.77 5.19
N ASN A 243 -5.67 -2.16 6.17
CA ASN A 243 -5.53 -3.42 6.91
C ASN A 243 -6.67 -4.40 6.64
N ASP A 244 -7.85 -3.89 6.26
CA ASP A 244 -9.06 -4.65 6.01
C ASP A 244 -9.90 -4.04 4.89
N LEU A 245 -11.05 -4.62 4.60
CA LEU A 245 -11.96 -4.16 3.55
C LEU A 245 -12.55 -2.77 3.86
N LYS A 246 -12.83 -2.48 5.15
CA LYS A 246 -13.35 -1.20 5.59
C LYS A 246 -12.32 -0.09 5.35
N SER A 247 -11.11 -0.25 5.86
CA SER A 247 -10.02 0.73 5.70
C SER A 247 -9.62 0.93 4.23
N TYR A 248 -9.68 -0.12 3.41
CA TYR A 248 -9.53 0.00 1.96
C TYR A 248 -10.62 0.88 1.33
N TYR A 249 -11.88 0.66 1.70
CA TYR A 249 -13.01 1.45 1.21
C TYR A 249 -12.91 2.90 1.65
N GLU A 250 -12.75 3.15 2.95
CA GLU A 250 -12.65 4.49 3.52
C GLU A 250 -11.48 5.28 2.95
N SER A 251 -10.30 4.65 2.82
CA SER A 251 -9.12 5.28 2.24
C SER A 251 -9.35 5.73 0.79
N ASN A 252 -10.03 4.92 -0.03
CA ASN A 252 -10.39 5.32 -1.38
C ASN A 252 -11.40 6.49 -1.39
N MET A 253 -12.46 6.39 -0.57
CA MET A 253 -13.55 7.39 -0.56
C MET A 253 -13.10 8.77 -0.06
N GLN A 254 -12.14 8.83 0.86
CA GLN A 254 -11.57 10.10 1.34
C GLN A 254 -10.95 10.94 0.21
N PHE A 255 -10.38 10.31 -0.82
CA PHE A 255 -9.80 11.02 -1.97
C PHE A 255 -10.83 11.60 -2.94
N LEU A 256 -12.11 11.40 -2.74
CA LEU A 256 -13.14 12.10 -3.52
C LEU A 256 -13.27 13.58 -3.12
N THR A 257 -12.62 14.02 -2.06
CA THR A 257 -12.54 15.43 -1.68
C THR A 257 -11.39 16.13 -2.39
N GLU A 258 -11.60 17.39 -2.80
CA GLU A 258 -10.56 18.19 -3.48
C GLU A 258 -9.29 18.35 -2.65
N GLU A 259 -9.44 18.50 -1.33
CA GLU A 259 -8.32 18.63 -0.40
C GLU A 259 -7.38 17.44 -0.46
N LYS A 260 -7.94 16.22 -0.36
CA LYS A 260 -7.16 14.98 -0.36
C LYS A 260 -6.60 14.61 -1.72
N MET A 261 -7.31 14.97 -2.79
CA MET A 261 -6.79 14.77 -4.15
C MET A 261 -5.49 15.54 -4.42
N LYS A 262 -5.26 16.68 -3.75
CA LYS A 262 -4.01 17.44 -3.87
C LYS A 262 -2.79 16.66 -3.37
N ASP A 263 -2.95 15.71 -2.45
CA ASP A 263 -1.86 14.87 -1.95
C ASP A 263 -1.29 13.95 -3.06
N ILE A 264 -2.13 13.55 -4.02
CA ILE A 264 -1.73 12.67 -5.14
C ILE A 264 -1.41 13.47 -6.41
N ALA A 265 -2.10 14.59 -6.59
CA ALA A 265 -1.95 15.45 -7.76
C ALA A 265 -0.83 16.50 -7.61
N ASP A 266 0.11 16.30 -6.69
CA ASP A 266 1.24 17.19 -6.46
C ASP A 266 2.27 17.06 -7.59
N PRO A 267 2.49 18.10 -8.41
CA PRO A 267 3.46 18.06 -9.50
C PRO A 267 4.92 17.89 -9.02
N GLU A 268 5.23 18.37 -7.81
CA GLU A 268 6.57 18.27 -7.23
C GLU A 268 6.84 16.87 -6.65
N TRP A 269 5.76 16.09 -6.40
CA TRP A 269 5.86 14.73 -5.85
C TRP A 269 4.87 13.78 -6.55
N PRO A 270 5.04 13.51 -7.84
CA PRO A 270 4.07 12.74 -8.63
C PRO A 270 4.00 11.29 -8.17
N VAL A 271 2.80 10.73 -8.18
CA VAL A 271 2.59 9.28 -8.05
C VAL A 271 2.59 8.66 -9.43
N TYR A 272 3.65 7.94 -9.75
CA TYR A 272 3.79 7.23 -11.01
C TYR A 272 2.93 5.97 -11.03
N THR A 273 2.41 5.63 -12.19
CA THR A 273 1.67 4.38 -12.42
C THR A 273 1.72 4.00 -13.90
N ARG A 274 1.39 2.76 -14.18
CA ARG A 274 1.30 2.29 -15.56
C ARG A 274 0.27 3.10 -16.36
N THR A 275 0.70 3.67 -17.46
CA THR A 275 -0.18 4.35 -18.42
C THR A 275 -1.07 3.35 -19.18
N SER A 276 -2.18 3.82 -19.70
CA SER A 276 -3.09 3.06 -20.56
C SER A 276 -3.49 3.93 -21.74
N ASP A 277 -3.45 3.37 -22.92
CA ASP A 277 -3.83 4.02 -24.18
C ASP A 277 -5.35 3.99 -24.45
N SER A 278 -6.16 3.71 -23.39
CA SER A 278 -7.61 3.73 -23.50
C SER A 278 -8.11 5.15 -23.85
N ALA A 279 -9.19 5.22 -24.63
CA ALA A 279 -9.88 6.47 -24.91
C ALA A 279 -10.36 7.16 -23.61
N PRO A 280 -10.59 8.48 -23.60
CA PRO A 280 -11.29 9.16 -22.53
C PRO A 280 -12.63 8.50 -22.20
N ALA A 281 -13.12 8.71 -20.97
CA ALA A 281 -14.46 8.26 -20.59
C ALA A 281 -15.52 9.00 -21.41
N ILE A 282 -16.55 8.30 -21.87
CA ILE A 282 -17.67 8.87 -22.62
C ILE A 282 -18.98 8.74 -21.83
N TYR A 283 -19.80 9.78 -21.94
CA TYR A 283 -21.12 9.84 -21.30
C TYR A 283 -22.17 9.73 -22.39
N LEU A 284 -23.02 8.70 -22.30
CA LEU A 284 -24.01 8.33 -23.29
C LEU A 284 -25.42 8.43 -22.69
N ASN A 285 -26.43 8.66 -23.51
CA ASN A 285 -27.83 8.59 -23.11
C ASN A 285 -28.20 9.44 -21.88
N GLY A 286 -27.54 10.58 -21.66
CA GLY A 286 -27.75 11.42 -20.49
C GLY A 286 -27.06 10.94 -19.21
N GLY A 287 -26.09 10.02 -19.32
CA GLY A 287 -25.25 9.58 -18.21
C GLY A 287 -24.53 10.73 -17.53
N THR A 288 -24.40 10.68 -16.22
CA THR A 288 -23.78 11.75 -15.41
C THR A 288 -22.87 11.17 -14.32
N ALA A 289 -21.86 11.95 -13.93
CA ALA A 289 -21.03 11.63 -12.75
C ALA A 289 -20.88 12.90 -11.90
N THR A 290 -21.08 12.77 -10.59
CA THR A 290 -20.97 13.86 -9.64
C THR A 290 -20.15 13.41 -8.43
N GLY A 291 -19.17 14.22 -7.98
CA GLY A 291 -18.30 13.88 -6.84
C GLY A 291 -17.52 12.57 -7.02
N SER A 292 -17.21 12.20 -8.26
CA SER A 292 -16.73 10.87 -8.61
C SER A 292 -15.43 10.91 -9.42
N LEU A 293 -14.61 9.90 -9.28
CA LEU A 293 -13.42 9.66 -10.11
C LEU A 293 -13.75 8.65 -11.20
N ILE A 294 -13.70 9.06 -12.46
CA ILE A 294 -13.96 8.20 -13.61
C ILE A 294 -12.68 8.01 -14.40
N SER A 295 -12.21 6.77 -14.48
CA SER A 295 -11.01 6.43 -15.25
C SER A 295 -11.29 6.37 -16.76
N ASN A 296 -10.23 6.42 -17.56
CA ASN A 296 -10.32 6.35 -19.02
C ASN A 296 -10.88 5.00 -19.50
N GLY A 297 -11.47 5.01 -20.71
CA GLY A 297 -12.10 3.84 -21.34
C GLY A 297 -13.50 3.50 -20.82
N CYS A 298 -14.09 4.33 -19.92
CA CYS A 298 -15.41 4.06 -19.38
C CYS A 298 -16.54 4.54 -20.31
N GLU A 299 -17.64 3.79 -20.34
CA GLU A 299 -18.90 4.13 -20.99
C GLU A 299 -19.97 4.32 -19.91
N ILE A 300 -20.45 5.54 -19.72
CA ILE A 300 -21.39 5.90 -18.65
C ILE A 300 -22.74 6.28 -19.24
N SER A 301 -23.76 5.42 -19.10
CA SER A 301 -25.15 5.68 -19.51
C SER A 301 -26.09 5.86 -18.32
N GLY A 302 -25.64 5.66 -17.10
CA GLY A 302 -26.36 5.82 -15.85
C GLY A 302 -25.88 7.02 -15.04
N VAL A 303 -26.25 7.04 -13.78
CA VAL A 303 -25.90 8.10 -12.80
C VAL A 303 -24.86 7.55 -11.82
N VAL A 304 -23.71 8.23 -11.71
CA VAL A 304 -22.64 7.88 -10.79
C VAL A 304 -22.45 9.03 -9.80
N LYS A 305 -22.54 8.71 -8.49
CA LYS A 305 -22.40 9.70 -7.41
C LYS A 305 -21.38 9.22 -6.37
N ASN A 306 -20.49 10.12 -5.96
CA ASN A 306 -19.51 9.87 -4.89
C ASN A 306 -18.85 8.50 -5.02
N SER A 307 -18.39 8.16 -6.22
CA SER A 307 -17.90 6.82 -6.53
C SER A 307 -16.60 6.85 -7.32
N ILE A 308 -15.88 5.74 -7.26
CA ILE A 308 -14.64 5.55 -8.00
C ILE A 308 -14.88 4.48 -9.05
N VAL A 309 -14.68 4.83 -10.33
CA VAL A 309 -14.88 3.90 -11.45
C VAL A 309 -13.54 3.68 -12.15
N GLY A 310 -13.10 2.44 -12.11
CA GLY A 310 -11.86 1.96 -12.75
C GLY A 310 -11.95 1.95 -14.27
N ARG A 311 -10.81 1.67 -14.91
CA ARG A 311 -10.69 1.70 -16.37
C ARG A 311 -11.64 0.71 -17.07
N SER A 312 -12.11 1.10 -18.26
CA SER A 312 -12.88 0.24 -19.16
C SER A 312 -14.17 -0.34 -18.56
N CYS A 313 -14.80 0.37 -17.63
CA CYS A 313 -16.09 -0.02 -17.06
C CYS A 313 -17.25 0.43 -17.93
N LYS A 314 -18.33 -0.35 -17.92
CA LYS A 314 -19.59 -0.03 -18.59
C LYS A 314 -20.71 0.09 -17.58
N ILE A 315 -21.32 1.27 -17.51
CA ILE A 315 -22.46 1.58 -16.63
C ILE A 315 -23.69 1.72 -17.52
N GLY A 316 -24.65 0.80 -17.34
CA GLY A 316 -25.86 0.70 -18.14
C GLY A 316 -26.80 1.87 -17.97
N LYS A 317 -27.81 1.94 -18.85
CA LYS A 317 -28.84 2.98 -18.84
C LYS A 317 -29.66 2.89 -17.56
N ASP A 318 -30.04 4.04 -17.00
CA ASP A 318 -30.84 4.13 -15.77
C ASP A 318 -30.22 3.40 -14.55
N ALA A 319 -28.93 3.01 -14.62
CA ALA A 319 -28.21 2.50 -13.47
C ALA A 319 -27.85 3.65 -12.50
N LEU A 320 -27.92 3.37 -11.19
CA LEU A 320 -27.58 4.31 -10.12
C LEU A 320 -26.45 3.72 -9.26
N ILE A 321 -25.30 4.41 -9.25
CA ILE A 321 -24.12 4.00 -8.51
C ILE A 321 -23.83 5.07 -7.46
N GLU A 322 -23.92 4.73 -6.18
CA GLU A 322 -23.71 5.66 -5.07
C GLU A 322 -22.70 5.12 -4.06
N ASN A 323 -21.69 5.90 -3.71
CA ASN A 323 -20.65 5.53 -2.76
C ASN A 323 -20.00 4.17 -3.08
N CYS A 324 -19.64 3.91 -4.32
CA CYS A 324 -19.13 2.62 -4.77
C CYS A 324 -17.68 2.71 -5.26
N ILE A 325 -16.98 1.58 -5.17
CA ILE A 325 -15.69 1.38 -5.82
C ILE A 325 -15.87 0.31 -6.88
N ILE A 326 -15.86 0.71 -8.13
CA ILE A 326 -15.98 -0.17 -9.29
C ILE A 326 -14.59 -0.37 -9.87
N MET A 327 -14.05 -1.59 -9.78
CA MET A 327 -12.72 -1.90 -10.29
C MET A 327 -12.72 -2.05 -11.82
N PRO A 328 -11.54 -2.05 -12.47
CA PRO A 328 -11.46 -2.13 -13.93
C PRO A 328 -12.20 -3.31 -14.56
N ASP A 329 -12.68 -3.09 -15.79
CA ASP A 329 -13.32 -4.09 -16.64
C ASP A 329 -14.62 -4.68 -16.04
N VAL A 330 -15.39 -3.88 -15.29
CA VAL A 330 -16.69 -4.25 -14.74
C VAL A 330 -17.81 -3.77 -15.65
N GLU A 331 -18.82 -4.63 -15.82
CA GLU A 331 -20.06 -4.30 -16.53
C GLU A 331 -21.25 -4.25 -15.56
N ILE A 332 -21.97 -3.15 -15.55
CA ILE A 332 -23.19 -2.95 -14.77
C ILE A 332 -24.36 -2.80 -15.72
N ALA A 333 -25.35 -3.68 -15.59
CA ALA A 333 -26.51 -3.73 -16.49
C ALA A 333 -27.46 -2.53 -16.27
N ASP A 334 -28.37 -2.35 -17.23
CA ASP A 334 -29.40 -1.32 -17.20
C ASP A 334 -30.30 -1.43 -15.96
N GLY A 335 -30.56 -0.28 -15.32
CA GLY A 335 -31.43 -0.16 -14.16
C GLY A 335 -30.89 -0.83 -12.90
N ALA A 336 -29.59 -1.08 -12.79
CA ALA A 336 -28.98 -1.61 -11.57
C ALA A 336 -28.73 -0.49 -10.55
N HIS A 337 -29.03 -0.74 -9.27
CA HIS A 337 -28.79 0.20 -8.16
C HIS A 337 -27.75 -0.39 -7.20
N LEU A 338 -26.62 0.29 -7.09
CA LEU A 338 -25.53 -0.10 -6.20
C LEU A 338 -25.26 1.02 -5.19
N LYS A 339 -25.20 0.66 -3.90
CA LYS A 339 -24.88 1.61 -2.84
C LYS A 339 -23.89 0.99 -1.82
N ASN A 340 -22.79 1.69 -1.53
CA ASN A 340 -21.72 1.22 -0.63
C ASN A 340 -21.21 -0.18 -1.03
N VAL A 341 -20.88 -0.36 -2.31
CA VAL A 341 -20.44 -1.65 -2.89
C VAL A 341 -19.04 -1.53 -3.48
N ILE A 342 -18.22 -2.54 -3.23
CA ILE A 342 -16.95 -2.73 -3.92
C ILE A 342 -17.16 -3.87 -4.93
N VAL A 343 -17.02 -3.56 -6.22
CA VAL A 343 -17.11 -4.56 -7.30
C VAL A 343 -15.72 -4.83 -7.84
N ASP A 344 -15.23 -6.07 -7.70
CA ASP A 344 -13.91 -6.44 -8.16
C ASP A 344 -13.86 -6.68 -9.68
N LYS A 345 -12.64 -6.74 -10.23
CA LYS A 345 -12.33 -6.77 -11.67
C LYS A 345 -13.05 -7.85 -12.46
N HIS A 346 -13.43 -7.49 -13.68
CA HIS A 346 -14.05 -8.40 -14.65
C HIS A 346 -15.37 -9.02 -14.16
N SER A 347 -16.04 -8.39 -13.20
CA SER A 347 -17.34 -8.84 -12.69
C SER A 347 -18.46 -8.21 -13.46
N ARG A 348 -19.63 -8.86 -13.44
CA ARG A 348 -20.81 -8.42 -14.16
C ARG A 348 -22.02 -8.40 -13.23
N ILE A 349 -22.66 -7.23 -13.13
CA ILE A 349 -23.91 -7.07 -12.37
C ILE A 349 -25.08 -7.11 -13.37
N ALA A 350 -25.70 -8.27 -13.53
CA ALA A 350 -26.71 -8.50 -14.54
C ALA A 350 -28.04 -9.07 -14.00
N LYS A 351 -27.96 -9.90 -12.96
CA LYS A 351 -29.10 -10.65 -12.45
C LYS A 351 -29.76 -9.96 -11.25
N LYS A 352 -28.95 -9.54 -10.27
CA LYS A 352 -29.40 -8.85 -9.06
C LYS A 352 -29.12 -7.38 -9.19
N LYS A 353 -30.14 -6.60 -9.42
CA LYS A 353 -30.02 -5.18 -9.74
C LYS A 353 -29.90 -4.26 -8.53
N ASP A 354 -30.41 -4.66 -7.36
CA ASP A 354 -30.35 -3.88 -6.14
C ASP A 354 -29.35 -4.49 -5.17
N LEU A 355 -28.22 -3.83 -4.98
CA LEU A 355 -27.12 -4.25 -4.12
C LEU A 355 -26.74 -3.10 -3.17
N ALA A 356 -26.83 -3.34 -1.88
CA ALA A 356 -26.47 -2.34 -0.89
C ALA A 356 -25.64 -2.93 0.24
N GLY A 357 -24.56 -2.24 0.60
CA GLY A 357 -23.79 -2.44 1.82
C GLY A 357 -24.02 -1.31 2.82
N LEU A 358 -23.41 -1.41 3.99
CA LEU A 358 -23.32 -0.32 4.95
C LEU A 358 -22.02 0.46 4.71
N GLU A 359 -21.96 1.71 5.11
CA GLU A 359 -20.75 2.51 4.98
C GLU A 359 -19.59 1.92 5.79
N GLU A 360 -19.87 1.44 7.01
CA GLU A 360 -18.91 0.77 7.88
C GLU A 360 -18.62 -0.68 7.47
N GLN A 361 -19.47 -1.29 6.63
CA GLN A 361 -19.33 -2.65 6.14
C GLN A 361 -19.76 -2.71 4.67
N PRO A 362 -18.91 -2.25 3.74
CA PRO A 362 -19.23 -2.26 2.32
C PRO A 362 -19.43 -3.69 1.81
N LEU A 363 -20.39 -3.86 0.90
CA LEU A 363 -20.61 -5.15 0.26
C LEU A 363 -19.51 -5.39 -0.78
N TYR A 364 -18.84 -6.54 -0.69
CA TYR A 364 -17.82 -6.92 -1.66
C TYR A 364 -18.35 -7.96 -2.65
N ILE A 365 -18.22 -7.68 -3.94
CA ILE A 365 -18.48 -8.58 -5.05
C ILE A 365 -17.15 -9.06 -5.60
N GLY A 366 -16.94 -10.37 -5.57
CA GLY A 366 -15.67 -10.99 -5.93
C GLY A 366 -15.32 -10.89 -7.41
N ARG A 367 -14.05 -11.14 -7.71
CA ARG A 367 -13.52 -11.07 -9.05
C ARG A 367 -14.18 -12.09 -9.99
N ARG A 368 -14.61 -11.63 -11.19
CA ARG A 368 -15.28 -12.44 -12.22
C ARG A 368 -16.62 -13.05 -11.79
N GLU A 369 -17.23 -12.48 -10.78
CA GLU A 369 -18.60 -12.86 -10.40
C GLU A 369 -19.62 -12.30 -11.38
N ASN A 370 -20.67 -13.09 -11.60
CA ASN A 370 -21.85 -12.68 -12.36
C ASN A 370 -23.07 -12.70 -11.42
N VAL A 371 -23.39 -11.55 -10.90
CA VAL A 371 -24.44 -11.34 -9.88
C VAL A 371 -25.73 -10.85 -10.51
#